data_5f97a7ebf34f769b36f2bdfa87716413
#
_entry.id   5f97a7ebf34f769b36f2bdfa87716413
#
_cell.length_a   1.000
_cell.length_b   1.000
_cell.length_c   1.000
_cell.angle_alpha   90.00
_cell.angle_beta   90.00
_cell.angle_gamma   90.00
#
_symmetry.space_group_name_H-M   'P 1'
#
loop_
_entity.id
_entity.type
_entity.pdbx_description
1 polymer ?
#
loop_
_entity_poly.entity_id
_entity_poly.type
_entity_poly.pdbx_seq_one_letter_code
_entity_poly.pdbx_strand_id
1 'polypeptide(L)'
;GLGDVYKRQAKDSATMVIAKRGGVVDYVDASRIVIRVNDAETKVGEIGVDIYNLIKFTRSNQNTNINQKPIVQVGDVLEAGDVLADGASTDLGELALGQNVTVAFMPWNGYNFEDSILISEKVVADDRYTSIHIEELNVIARDTKLGPEEITRDIPNLSERMQNRLDESGIIYIGSEVVPGDVLVGKVTPKGETPVSYTHLRAHETRGN
;
A
#
# COMPACT_ATOMS: atom_id res chain seq x y z
N GLY A 1 18.49 18.77 -20.85
CA GLY A 1 17.69 19.85 -20.21
C GLY A 1 17.12 19.43 -18.85
N LEU A 2 16.43 20.32 -18.15
CA LEU A 2 15.83 20.03 -16.83
C LEU A 2 14.90 18.80 -16.88
N GLY A 3 14.18 18.57 -17.97
CA GLY A 3 13.34 17.41 -18.15
C GLY A 3 14.09 16.07 -18.10
N ASP A 4 15.29 16.02 -18.57
CA ASP A 4 16.12 14.81 -18.56
C ASP A 4 16.62 14.48 -17.16
N VAL A 5 16.85 15.49 -16.33
CA VAL A 5 17.25 15.33 -14.92
C VAL A 5 16.10 14.68 -14.12
N TYR A 6 14.86 15.14 -14.29
CA TYR A 6 13.70 14.58 -13.61
C TYR A 6 13.39 13.15 -14.04
N LYS A 7 13.52 12.85 -15.34
CA LYS A 7 13.38 11.47 -15.85
C LYS A 7 14.43 10.54 -15.24
N ARG A 8 15.66 11.00 -15.15
CA ARG A 8 16.75 10.24 -14.55
C ARG A 8 16.54 10.01 -13.06
N GLN A 9 16.06 11.02 -12.31
CA GLN A 9 15.75 10.89 -10.89
C GLN A 9 14.70 9.80 -10.64
N ALA A 10 13.63 9.74 -11.44
CA ALA A 10 12.61 8.72 -11.30
C ALA A 10 13.17 7.31 -11.55
N LYS A 11 14.04 7.14 -12.54
CA LYS A 11 14.70 5.86 -12.85
C LYS A 11 15.71 5.45 -11.77
N ASP A 12 16.52 6.39 -11.29
CA ASP A 12 17.61 6.13 -10.35
C ASP A 12 17.11 5.93 -8.91
N SER A 13 15.90 6.37 -8.59
CA SER A 13 15.31 6.22 -7.25
C SER A 13 14.87 4.79 -6.90
N ALA A 14 14.98 3.85 -7.82
CA ALA A 14 14.62 2.42 -7.67
C ALA A 14 13.14 2.17 -7.28
N THR A 15 12.25 3.13 -7.46
CA THR A 15 10.81 2.98 -7.21
C THR A 15 10.08 2.28 -8.36
N MET A 16 10.64 2.36 -9.56
CA MET A 16 10.12 1.75 -10.77
C MET A 16 10.86 0.46 -11.11
N VAL A 17 10.22 -0.40 -11.89
CA VAL A 17 10.86 -1.59 -12.47
C VAL A 17 11.40 -1.23 -13.84
N ILE A 18 12.69 -1.48 -14.05
CA ILE A 18 13.42 -1.16 -15.27
C ILE A 18 13.92 -2.46 -15.92
N ALA A 19 13.83 -2.56 -17.23
CA ALA A 19 14.33 -3.70 -17.98
C ALA A 19 15.85 -3.82 -17.85
N LYS A 20 16.33 -4.97 -17.42
CA LYS A 20 17.76 -5.29 -17.34
C LYS A 20 18.34 -5.60 -18.70
N ARG A 21 17.56 -6.25 -19.54
CA ARG A 21 17.92 -6.65 -20.90
C ARG A 21 16.75 -6.35 -21.84
N GLY A 22 17.05 -6.08 -23.11
CA GLY A 22 16.04 -5.88 -24.14
C GLY A 22 15.35 -7.19 -24.53
N GLY A 23 14.12 -7.07 -25.01
CA GLY A 23 13.33 -8.22 -25.43
C GLY A 23 11.89 -7.85 -25.79
N VAL A 24 11.07 -8.87 -25.85
CA VAL A 24 9.63 -8.75 -26.13
C VAL A 24 8.84 -9.22 -24.92
N VAL A 25 7.83 -8.48 -24.57
CA VAL A 25 6.93 -8.82 -23.45
C VAL A 25 6.05 -9.99 -23.84
N ASP A 26 6.21 -11.12 -23.16
CA ASP A 26 5.42 -12.34 -23.38
C ASP A 26 4.18 -12.41 -22.52
N TYR A 27 4.26 -11.94 -21.29
CA TYR A 27 3.17 -12.03 -20.32
C TYR A 27 3.21 -10.85 -19.34
N VAL A 28 2.05 -10.29 -19.04
CA VAL A 28 1.88 -9.21 -18.06
C VAL A 28 0.62 -9.49 -17.23
N ASP A 29 0.77 -9.43 -15.93
CA ASP A 29 -0.35 -9.31 -14.99
C ASP A 29 -0.03 -8.29 -13.90
N ALA A 30 -0.93 -8.11 -12.95
CA ALA A 30 -0.74 -7.14 -11.88
C ALA A 30 0.46 -7.46 -10.96
N SER A 31 0.93 -8.70 -10.92
CA SER A 31 1.96 -9.18 -10.00
C SER A 31 3.32 -9.46 -10.67
N ARG A 32 3.36 -9.64 -11.98
CA ARG A 32 4.60 -9.96 -12.68
C ARG A 32 4.59 -9.58 -14.15
N ILE A 33 5.79 -9.40 -14.69
CA ILE A 33 6.06 -9.19 -16.12
C ILE A 33 7.08 -10.23 -16.56
N VAL A 34 6.81 -10.91 -17.67
CA VAL A 34 7.72 -11.89 -18.27
C VAL A 34 8.20 -11.34 -19.61
N ILE A 35 9.51 -11.24 -19.78
CA ILE A 35 10.15 -10.75 -21.00
C ILE A 35 10.98 -11.87 -21.62
N ARG A 36 10.74 -12.15 -22.89
CA ARG A 36 11.62 -12.98 -23.71
C ARG A 36 12.77 -12.12 -24.20
N VAL A 37 13.97 -12.38 -23.68
CA VAL A 37 15.18 -11.60 -23.98
C VAL A 37 15.63 -11.82 -25.41
N ASN A 38 16.16 -10.77 -26.05
CA ASN A 38 16.76 -10.87 -27.39
C ASN A 38 17.97 -11.82 -27.38
N ASP A 39 18.11 -12.60 -28.44
CA ASP A 39 19.21 -13.55 -28.59
C ASP A 39 20.61 -12.89 -28.53
N ALA A 40 20.70 -11.65 -29.01
CA ALA A 40 21.93 -10.85 -28.97
C ALA A 40 22.38 -10.46 -27.54
N GLU A 41 21.44 -10.37 -26.60
CA GLU A 41 21.70 -10.00 -25.20
C GLU A 41 21.75 -11.23 -24.27
N THR A 42 21.50 -12.42 -24.81
CA THR A 42 21.56 -13.68 -24.07
C THR A 42 22.94 -14.32 -24.25
N LYS A 43 23.68 -14.52 -23.17
CA LYS A 43 24.96 -15.22 -23.18
C LYS A 43 24.77 -16.72 -23.19
N VAL A 44 25.75 -17.44 -23.69
CA VAL A 44 25.74 -18.91 -23.68
C VAL A 44 25.64 -19.43 -22.27
N GLY A 45 24.59 -20.21 -21.98
CA GLY A 45 24.31 -20.76 -20.64
C GLY A 45 23.38 -19.89 -19.77
N GLU A 46 22.96 -18.72 -20.23
CA GLU A 46 21.94 -17.90 -19.55
C GLU A 46 20.54 -18.28 -20.01
N ILE A 47 19.58 -18.10 -19.14
CA ILE A 47 18.15 -18.25 -19.44
C ILE A 47 17.71 -17.04 -20.28
N GLY A 48 17.07 -17.29 -21.43
CA GLY A 48 16.56 -16.26 -22.34
C GLY A 48 15.24 -15.61 -21.92
N VAL A 49 14.89 -15.66 -20.64
CA VAL A 49 13.66 -15.10 -20.08
C VAL A 49 13.98 -14.35 -18.80
N ASP A 50 13.49 -13.12 -18.69
CA ASP A 50 13.51 -12.33 -17.46
C ASP A 50 12.11 -12.24 -16.87
N ILE A 51 12.00 -12.55 -15.59
CA ILE A 51 10.77 -12.46 -14.82
C ILE A 51 10.93 -11.33 -13.79
N TYR A 52 10.03 -10.35 -13.85
CA TYR A 52 9.98 -9.23 -12.92
C TYR A 52 8.76 -9.38 -12.03
N ASN A 53 8.98 -9.65 -10.75
CA ASN A 53 7.92 -9.67 -9.76
C ASN A 53 7.68 -8.25 -9.24
N LEU A 54 6.42 -7.81 -9.27
CA LEU A 54 6.04 -6.48 -8.85
C LEU A 54 5.71 -6.45 -7.36
N ILE A 55 6.12 -5.39 -6.69
CA ILE A 55 5.74 -5.13 -5.29
C ILE A 55 4.28 -4.65 -5.27
N LYS A 56 3.46 -5.34 -4.50
CA LYS A 56 2.03 -5.05 -4.41
C LYS A 56 1.64 -4.66 -2.99
N PHE A 57 1.09 -3.45 -2.82
CA PHE A 57 0.44 -2.97 -1.60
C PHE A 57 1.22 -3.27 -0.31
N THR A 58 2.51 -2.90 -0.29
CA THR A 58 3.33 -3.01 0.90
C THR A 58 3.42 -1.69 1.65
N ARG A 59 3.61 -1.78 2.95
CA ARG A 59 3.78 -0.62 3.81
C ARG A 59 5.19 -0.04 3.68
N SER A 60 5.31 1.28 3.50
CA SER A 60 6.57 2.00 3.66
C SER A 60 6.83 2.35 5.14
N ASN A 61 8.03 2.82 5.46
CA ASN A 61 8.37 3.27 6.81
C ASN A 61 7.49 4.44 7.30
N GLN A 62 6.91 5.22 6.38
CA GLN A 62 6.02 6.34 6.66
C GLN A 62 4.54 5.97 6.60
N ASN A 63 4.20 4.68 6.64
CA ASN A 63 2.83 4.16 6.50
C ASN A 63 2.16 4.49 5.16
N THR A 64 2.93 4.79 4.14
CA THR A 64 2.43 4.99 2.79
C THR A 64 2.37 3.66 2.03
N ASN A 65 1.57 3.62 0.98
CA ASN A 65 1.44 2.45 0.13
C ASN A 65 2.57 2.39 -0.91
N ILE A 66 3.26 1.27 -0.98
CA ILE A 66 4.17 0.94 -2.06
C ILE A 66 3.49 -0.08 -2.95
N ASN A 67 3.23 0.30 -4.19
CA ASN A 67 2.62 -0.55 -5.20
C ASN A 67 3.24 -0.28 -6.56
N GLN A 68 3.54 -1.33 -7.30
CA GLN A 68 4.06 -1.23 -8.67
C GLN A 68 3.00 -1.66 -9.65
N LYS A 69 2.77 -0.83 -10.66
CA LYS A 69 1.76 -1.05 -11.70
C LYS A 69 2.44 -1.17 -13.06
N PRO A 70 2.23 -2.26 -13.81
CA PRO A 70 2.82 -2.42 -15.14
C PRO A 70 2.28 -1.37 -16.11
N ILE A 71 3.15 -0.84 -16.96
CA ILE A 71 2.82 0.11 -18.03
C ILE A 71 3.02 -0.48 -19.43
N VAL A 72 3.58 -1.67 -19.51
CA VAL A 72 3.82 -2.39 -20.76
C VAL A 72 2.69 -3.36 -21.08
N GLN A 73 2.54 -3.68 -22.34
CA GLN A 73 1.57 -4.65 -22.82
C GLN A 73 2.27 -5.83 -23.49
N VAL A 74 1.58 -6.97 -23.61
CA VAL A 74 2.09 -8.14 -24.32
C VAL A 74 2.38 -7.78 -25.76
N GLY A 75 3.57 -8.15 -26.24
CA GLY A 75 4.04 -7.85 -27.59
C GLY A 75 4.89 -6.58 -27.72
N ASP A 76 5.00 -5.77 -26.67
CA ASP A 76 5.86 -4.59 -26.68
C ASP A 76 7.34 -5.00 -26.84
N VAL A 77 8.05 -4.28 -27.69
CA VAL A 77 9.50 -4.44 -27.89
C VAL A 77 10.21 -3.45 -26.98
N LEU A 78 11.11 -3.96 -26.17
CA LEU A 78 11.80 -3.19 -25.13
C LEU A 78 13.31 -3.22 -25.31
N GLU A 79 13.95 -2.15 -24.88
CA GLU A 79 15.41 -2.06 -24.78
C GLU A 79 15.82 -2.09 -23.30
N ALA A 80 17.08 -2.41 -23.03
CA ALA A 80 17.65 -2.32 -21.68
C ALA A 80 17.53 -0.87 -21.17
N GLY A 81 17.02 -0.72 -19.97
CA GLY A 81 16.76 0.59 -19.34
C GLY A 81 15.37 1.17 -19.57
N ASP A 82 14.50 0.50 -20.33
CA ASP A 82 13.09 0.90 -20.46
C ASP A 82 12.33 0.63 -19.16
N VAL A 83 11.35 1.48 -18.87
CA VAL A 83 10.50 1.36 -17.69
C VAL A 83 9.40 0.33 -17.95
N LEU A 84 9.28 -0.66 -17.10
CA LEU A 84 8.30 -1.74 -17.19
C LEU A 84 7.07 -1.50 -16.31
N ALA A 85 7.29 -0.93 -15.13
CA ALA A 85 6.23 -0.67 -14.17
C ALA A 85 6.49 0.63 -13.41
N ASP A 86 5.43 1.38 -13.19
CA ASP A 86 5.45 2.56 -12.34
C ASP A 86 5.47 2.18 -10.86
N GLY A 87 6.20 2.94 -10.06
CA GLY A 87 6.24 2.83 -8.61
C GLY A 87 5.51 3.98 -7.92
N ALA A 88 5.92 4.27 -6.70
CA ALA A 88 5.39 5.39 -5.93
C ALA A 88 5.73 6.72 -6.60
N SER A 89 4.74 7.62 -6.67
CA SER A 89 4.88 8.97 -7.23
C SER A 89 5.44 9.01 -8.66
N THR A 90 5.15 7.99 -9.46
CA THR A 90 5.51 7.93 -10.87
C THR A 90 4.30 7.63 -11.73
N ASP A 91 4.29 8.15 -12.95
CA ASP A 91 3.25 7.93 -13.94
C ASP A 91 3.89 7.84 -15.33
N LEU A 92 3.64 6.75 -16.03
CA LEU A 92 4.22 6.43 -17.35
C LEU A 92 5.74 6.62 -17.42
N GLY A 93 6.44 6.22 -16.38
CA GLY A 93 7.89 6.29 -16.27
C GLY A 93 8.44 7.67 -15.90
N GLU A 94 7.61 8.63 -15.60
CA GLU A 94 7.99 9.98 -15.19
C GLU A 94 7.59 10.27 -13.75
N LEU A 95 8.34 11.17 -13.10
CA LEU A 95 8.03 11.61 -11.74
C LEU A 95 6.71 12.39 -11.73
N ALA A 96 5.77 11.96 -10.88
CA ALA A 96 4.44 12.55 -10.70
C ALA A 96 4.16 12.75 -9.20
N LEU A 97 4.62 13.88 -8.65
CA LEU A 97 4.47 14.19 -7.22
C LEU A 97 3.10 14.75 -6.84
N GLY A 98 2.26 15.02 -7.80
CA GLY A 98 0.94 15.58 -7.61
C GLY A 98 0.13 15.50 -8.88
N GLN A 99 -0.96 16.26 -8.91
CA GLN A 99 -1.87 16.30 -10.05
C GLN A 99 -2.17 17.73 -10.46
N ASN A 100 -2.31 17.96 -11.76
CA ASN A 100 -2.73 19.24 -12.28
C ASN A 100 -4.25 19.37 -12.17
N VAL A 101 -4.69 20.51 -11.64
CA VAL A 101 -6.11 20.87 -11.56
C VAL A 101 -6.31 22.29 -12.04
N THR A 102 -7.49 22.56 -12.58
CA THR A 102 -7.90 23.93 -12.91
C THR A 102 -8.31 24.66 -11.66
N VAL A 103 -7.74 25.84 -11.41
CA VAL A 103 -7.97 26.65 -10.23
C VAL A 103 -8.56 28.00 -10.64
N ALA A 104 -9.57 28.46 -9.92
CA ALA A 104 -10.10 29.82 -10.05
C ALA A 104 -9.78 30.64 -8.78
N PHE A 105 -9.14 31.79 -8.96
CA PHE A 105 -8.85 32.73 -7.87
C PHE A 105 -9.95 33.79 -7.82
N MET A 106 -10.98 33.52 -7.05
CA MET A 106 -12.14 34.40 -6.92
C MET A 106 -12.88 34.17 -5.61
N PRO A 107 -13.54 35.19 -5.02
CA PRO A 107 -14.52 34.97 -3.95
C PRO A 107 -15.72 34.18 -4.46
N TRP A 108 -16.19 33.23 -3.67
CA TRP A 108 -17.37 32.44 -4.03
C TRP A 108 -18.31 32.29 -2.82
N ASN A 109 -19.32 33.15 -2.77
CA ASN A 109 -20.38 33.16 -1.73
C ASN A 109 -19.86 33.07 -0.26
N GLY A 110 -18.64 33.52 -0.01
CA GLY A 110 -18.01 33.46 1.31
C GLY A 110 -17.51 32.08 1.75
N TYR A 111 -17.74 31.03 0.96
CA TYR A 111 -17.31 29.67 1.33
C TYR A 111 -15.81 29.43 1.23
N ASN A 112 -15.09 30.30 0.58
CA ASN A 112 -13.62 30.29 0.50
C ASN A 112 -12.98 31.44 1.32
N PHE A 113 -13.64 31.87 2.39
CA PHE A 113 -13.13 32.91 3.29
C PHE A 113 -11.85 32.46 4.02
N GLU A 114 -10.87 33.37 4.12
CA GLU A 114 -9.53 33.11 4.69
C GLU A 114 -8.81 31.95 3.98
N ASP A 115 -8.43 30.90 4.71
CA ASP A 115 -7.69 29.74 4.19
C ASP A 115 -8.61 28.62 3.67
N SER A 116 -9.91 28.86 3.61
CA SER A 116 -10.88 27.90 3.12
C SER A 116 -10.77 27.73 1.59
N ILE A 117 -10.84 26.51 1.15
CA ILE A 117 -10.80 26.14 -0.29
C ILE A 117 -12.04 25.32 -0.63
N LEU A 118 -12.69 25.68 -1.75
CA LEU A 118 -13.76 24.89 -2.33
C LEU A 118 -13.16 23.89 -3.33
N ILE A 119 -13.60 22.66 -3.25
CA ILE A 119 -13.18 21.59 -4.14
C ILE A 119 -14.40 21.06 -4.88
N SER A 120 -14.27 20.86 -6.19
CA SER A 120 -15.31 20.26 -7.00
C SER A 120 -15.54 18.79 -6.61
N GLU A 121 -16.79 18.35 -6.57
CA GLU A 121 -17.15 16.93 -6.37
C GLU A 121 -16.48 16.01 -7.40
N LYS A 122 -16.21 16.51 -8.59
CA LYS A 122 -15.50 15.75 -9.63
C LYS A 122 -14.08 15.35 -9.21
N VAL A 123 -13.36 16.20 -8.47
CA VAL A 123 -12.03 15.89 -7.94
C VAL A 123 -12.09 14.66 -7.01
N VAL A 124 -13.14 14.58 -6.20
CA VAL A 124 -13.36 13.44 -5.30
C VAL A 124 -13.80 12.21 -6.09
N ALA A 125 -14.69 12.35 -7.04
CA ALA A 125 -15.19 11.24 -7.86
C ALA A 125 -14.10 10.62 -8.74
N ASP A 126 -13.17 11.44 -9.23
CA ASP A 126 -12.04 10.99 -10.06
C ASP A 126 -10.83 10.49 -9.23
N ASP A 127 -10.95 10.41 -7.90
CA ASP A 127 -9.88 9.98 -6.97
C ASP A 127 -8.55 10.75 -7.16
N ARG A 128 -8.62 12.05 -7.48
CA ARG A 128 -7.45 12.83 -7.88
C ARG A 128 -6.39 12.97 -6.78
N TYR A 129 -6.80 13.09 -5.53
CA TYR A 129 -5.92 13.25 -4.37
C TYR A 129 -6.13 12.14 -3.33
N THR A 130 -6.62 11.01 -3.76
CA THR A 130 -6.82 9.84 -2.90
C THR A 130 -5.48 9.17 -2.62
N SER A 131 -5.23 8.89 -1.36
CA SER A 131 -4.04 8.18 -0.89
C SER A 131 -4.42 6.92 -0.11
N ILE A 132 -3.54 5.93 -0.15
CA ILE A 132 -3.67 4.70 0.63
C ILE A 132 -2.61 4.73 1.72
N HIS A 133 -3.03 4.57 2.97
CA HIS A 133 -2.15 4.43 4.11
C HIS A 133 -2.27 3.04 4.69
N ILE A 134 -1.14 2.40 4.99
CA ILE A 134 -1.08 1.06 5.56
C ILE A 134 -0.44 1.15 6.93
N GLU A 135 -1.20 0.78 7.96
CA GLU A 135 -0.71 0.69 9.33
C GLU A 135 -0.50 -0.75 9.74
N GLU A 136 0.61 -1.02 10.38
CA GLU A 136 0.92 -2.32 10.96
C GLU A 136 0.89 -2.22 12.48
N LEU A 137 0.04 -3.02 13.09
CA LEU A 137 -0.13 -3.07 14.53
C LEU A 137 0.34 -4.43 15.04
N ASN A 138 1.22 -4.41 16.02
CA ASN A 138 1.80 -5.63 16.59
C ASN A 138 1.29 -5.84 18.03
N VAL A 139 0.86 -7.05 18.32
CA VAL A 139 0.48 -7.49 19.65
C VAL A 139 1.33 -8.70 20.04
N ILE A 140 1.89 -8.64 21.23
CA ILE A 140 2.74 -9.72 21.77
C ILE A 140 2.11 -10.22 23.06
N ALA A 141 1.91 -11.53 23.15
CA ALA A 141 1.59 -12.21 24.41
C ALA A 141 2.90 -12.54 25.16
N ARG A 142 3.04 -12.03 26.36
CA ARG A 142 4.24 -12.22 27.19
C ARG A 142 3.95 -13.10 28.38
N ASP A 143 4.98 -13.77 28.88
CA ASP A 143 4.92 -14.45 30.18
C ASP A 143 4.96 -13.42 31.31
N THR A 144 4.00 -13.51 32.22
CA THR A 144 3.96 -12.67 33.42
C THR A 144 4.20 -13.53 34.68
N LYS A 145 4.49 -12.88 35.81
CA LYS A 145 4.66 -13.59 37.09
C LYS A 145 3.43 -14.37 37.54
N LEU A 146 2.25 -13.97 37.04
CA LEU A 146 0.95 -14.55 37.38
C LEU A 146 0.46 -15.59 36.35
N GLY A 147 1.21 -15.77 35.27
CA GLY A 147 0.88 -16.68 34.19
C GLY A 147 1.11 -16.05 32.82
N PRO A 148 1.03 -16.84 31.74
CA PRO A 148 1.19 -16.35 30.40
C PRO A 148 -0.01 -15.52 29.96
N GLU A 149 0.25 -14.47 29.18
CA GLU A 149 -0.80 -13.78 28.42
C GLU A 149 -1.24 -14.66 27.24
N GLU A 150 -2.49 -14.54 26.85
CA GLU A 150 -3.05 -15.33 25.76
C GLU A 150 -3.77 -14.42 24.74
N ILE A 151 -3.56 -14.70 23.47
CA ILE A 151 -4.31 -14.09 22.38
C ILE A 151 -5.48 -15.01 22.07
N THR A 152 -6.71 -14.54 22.31
CA THR A 152 -7.93 -15.33 22.19
C THR A 152 -9.11 -14.46 21.80
N ARG A 153 -10.11 -15.07 21.14
CA ARG A 153 -11.39 -14.41 20.88
C ARG A 153 -12.33 -14.45 22.09
N ASP A 154 -12.08 -15.32 23.06
CA ASP A 154 -12.91 -15.49 24.26
C ASP A 154 -12.60 -14.37 25.27
N ILE A 155 -13.08 -13.18 24.96
CA ILE A 155 -12.96 -12.01 25.81
C ILE A 155 -14.31 -11.75 26.45
N PRO A 156 -14.43 -11.88 27.79
CA PRO A 156 -15.65 -11.49 28.51
C PRO A 156 -15.92 -10.00 28.29
N ASN A 157 -17.20 -9.63 28.30
CA ASN A 157 -17.69 -8.26 28.07
C ASN A 157 -17.49 -7.74 26.63
N LEU A 158 -17.04 -8.56 25.69
CA LEU A 158 -17.09 -8.25 24.28
C LEU A 158 -18.42 -8.69 23.69
N SER A 159 -19.05 -7.88 22.86
CA SER A 159 -20.30 -8.23 22.20
C SER A 159 -20.09 -9.44 21.29
N GLU A 160 -21.10 -10.31 21.20
CA GLU A 160 -21.06 -11.48 20.31
C GLU A 160 -20.79 -11.08 18.85
N ARG A 161 -21.32 -9.94 18.40
CA ARG A 161 -21.06 -9.40 17.08
C ARG A 161 -19.57 -9.11 16.84
N MET A 162 -18.87 -8.60 17.84
CA MET A 162 -17.43 -8.34 17.75
C MET A 162 -16.61 -9.61 17.87
N GLN A 163 -17.00 -10.56 18.71
CA GLN A 163 -16.35 -11.86 18.81
C GLN A 163 -16.42 -12.64 17.51
N ASN A 164 -17.54 -12.58 16.80
CA ASN A 164 -17.75 -13.26 15.52
C ASN A 164 -16.89 -12.70 14.38
N ARG A 165 -16.32 -11.51 14.55
CA ARG A 165 -15.37 -10.92 13.60
C ARG A 165 -13.93 -11.40 13.81
N LEU A 166 -13.63 -12.02 14.93
CA LEU A 166 -12.34 -12.61 15.26
C LEU A 166 -12.33 -14.09 14.88
N ASP A 167 -11.20 -14.55 14.36
CA ASP A 167 -10.97 -15.96 14.09
C ASP A 167 -10.71 -16.76 15.39
N GLU A 168 -10.49 -18.06 15.28
CA GLU A 168 -10.21 -18.93 16.43
C GLU A 168 -8.92 -18.52 17.17
N SER A 169 -7.98 -17.88 16.48
CA SER A 169 -6.74 -17.36 17.07
C SER A 169 -6.93 -16.01 17.77
N GLY A 170 -8.10 -15.40 17.73
CA GLY A 170 -8.38 -14.09 18.32
C GLY A 170 -7.98 -12.89 17.46
N ILE A 171 -7.70 -13.11 16.19
CA ILE A 171 -7.32 -12.08 15.22
C ILE A 171 -8.47 -11.89 14.24
N ILE A 172 -8.72 -10.64 13.85
CA ILE A 172 -9.76 -10.33 12.87
C ILE A 172 -9.52 -11.08 11.55
N TYR A 173 -10.61 -11.55 10.92
CA TYR A 173 -10.52 -12.24 9.63
C TYR A 173 -9.91 -11.36 8.56
N ILE A 174 -9.05 -11.95 7.74
CA ILE A 174 -8.45 -11.27 6.57
C ILE A 174 -9.56 -10.86 5.60
N GLY A 175 -9.50 -9.62 5.10
CA GLY A 175 -10.51 -9.06 4.20
C GLY A 175 -11.67 -8.38 4.91
N SER A 176 -11.68 -8.33 6.24
CA SER A 176 -12.71 -7.64 7.01
C SER A 176 -12.62 -6.12 6.82
N GLU A 177 -13.74 -5.50 6.58
CA GLU A 177 -13.88 -4.05 6.61
C GLU A 177 -13.87 -3.56 8.07
N VAL A 178 -13.02 -2.60 8.38
CA VAL A 178 -12.77 -2.13 9.75
C VAL A 178 -13.17 -0.66 9.88
N VAL A 179 -13.92 -0.36 10.94
CA VAL A 179 -14.26 1.01 11.31
C VAL A 179 -13.61 1.38 12.64
N PRO A 180 -13.46 2.69 12.94
CA PRO A 180 -12.90 3.13 14.22
C PRO A 180 -13.63 2.52 15.42
N GLY A 181 -12.85 2.00 16.38
CA GLY A 181 -13.38 1.34 17.57
C GLY A 181 -13.57 -0.18 17.44
N ASP A 182 -13.43 -0.76 16.26
CA ASP A 182 -13.49 -2.20 16.06
C ASP A 182 -12.32 -2.91 16.75
N VAL A 183 -12.57 -4.10 17.27
CA VAL A 183 -11.54 -4.94 17.88
C VAL A 183 -10.81 -5.70 16.80
N LEU A 184 -9.48 -5.56 16.75
CA LEU A 184 -8.62 -6.22 15.78
C LEU A 184 -8.02 -7.51 16.33
N VAL A 185 -7.61 -7.49 17.61
CA VAL A 185 -7.00 -8.62 18.31
C VAL A 185 -7.49 -8.65 19.75
N GLY A 186 -7.83 -9.82 20.25
CA GLY A 186 -8.19 -10.04 21.63
C GLY A 186 -7.03 -10.62 22.42
N LYS A 187 -6.68 -10.00 23.56
CA LYS A 187 -5.62 -10.45 24.46
C LYS A 187 -6.11 -10.48 25.89
N VAL A 188 -5.81 -11.55 26.58
CA VAL A 188 -6.14 -11.76 28.00
C VAL A 188 -4.84 -11.79 28.80
N THR A 189 -4.81 -10.99 29.87
CA THR A 189 -3.67 -10.92 30.80
C THR A 189 -4.11 -11.39 32.19
N PRO A 190 -3.46 -12.41 32.80
CA PRO A 190 -3.81 -12.83 34.15
C PRO A 190 -3.46 -11.74 35.17
N LYS A 191 -4.38 -11.50 36.12
CA LYS A 191 -4.21 -10.60 37.25
C LYS A 191 -4.53 -11.37 38.52
N GLY A 192 -3.58 -11.64 39.41
CA GLY A 192 -3.67 -12.17 40.75
C GLY A 192 -5.04 -12.72 41.21
N GLU A 193 -5.42 -12.47 42.45
CA GLU A 193 -6.72 -12.89 43.01
C GLU A 193 -7.94 -12.12 42.48
N THR A 194 -7.72 -11.12 41.62
CA THR A 194 -8.76 -10.33 40.95
C THR A 194 -9.01 -10.84 39.53
N PRO A 195 -10.22 -10.59 38.98
CA PRO A 195 -10.55 -11.08 37.64
C PRO A 195 -9.59 -10.55 36.58
N VAL A 196 -9.37 -11.38 35.57
CA VAL A 196 -8.50 -11.17 34.43
C VAL A 196 -8.67 -9.78 33.80
N SER A 197 -7.57 -9.08 33.59
CA SER A 197 -7.59 -7.82 32.83
C SER A 197 -7.68 -8.10 31.34
N TYR A 198 -8.63 -7.46 30.69
CA TYR A 198 -8.83 -7.60 29.26
C TYR A 198 -8.26 -6.38 28.53
N THR A 199 -7.26 -6.61 27.73
CA THR A 199 -6.77 -5.62 26.75
C THR A 199 -7.04 -6.12 25.35
N HIS A 200 -7.49 -5.24 24.49
CA HIS A 200 -7.72 -5.55 23.09
C HIS A 200 -7.18 -4.41 22.24
N LEU A 201 -6.63 -4.75 21.09
CA LEU A 201 -6.23 -3.77 20.11
C LEU A 201 -7.47 -3.33 19.33
N ARG A 202 -7.74 -2.05 19.32
CA ARG A 202 -8.84 -1.45 18.56
C ARG A 202 -8.31 -0.62 17.41
N ALA A 203 -9.10 -0.53 16.36
CA ALA A 203 -8.86 0.40 15.28
C ALA A 203 -8.94 1.85 15.81
N HIS A 204 -7.97 2.68 15.46
CA HIS A 204 -7.96 4.09 15.81
C HIS A 204 -8.74 4.89 14.77
N GLU A 205 -9.35 5.98 15.24
CA GLU A 205 -9.87 6.99 14.33
C GLU A 205 -8.68 7.65 13.63
N THR A 206 -8.67 7.61 12.31
CA THR A 206 -7.81 8.51 11.53
C THR A 206 -8.37 9.91 11.73
N ARG A 207 -7.70 10.73 12.53
CA ARG A 207 -7.99 12.15 12.55
C ARG A 207 -7.62 12.66 11.17
N GLY A 208 -8.65 12.95 10.38
CA GLY A 208 -8.46 13.75 9.17
C GLY A 208 -7.89 15.09 9.60
N ASN A 209 -6.72 15.41 9.08
CA ASN A 209 -6.22 16.78 9.08
C ASN A 209 -6.95 17.56 8.00
#